data_8fd7710dd706f693184970ff94947ca5
#
_entry.id   8fd7710dd706f693184970ff94947ca5
#
_cell.length_a   1.000
_cell.length_b   1.000
_cell.length_c   1.000
_cell.angle_alpha   90.00
_cell.angle_beta   90.00
_cell.angle_gamma   90.00
#
_symmetry.space_group_name_H-M   'P 1'
#
loop_
_entity.id
_entity.type
_entity.pdbx_description
1 polymer ?
#
loop_
_entity_poly.entity_id
_entity_poly.type
_entity_poly.pdbx_seq_one_letter_code
_entity_poly.pdbx_strand_id
1 'polypeptide(L)'
;MTMTDPVADMLTRIRNANQAMHEGVAMPSSKQKVALAGLLKDEGYIVDFSVTNADRTPGEVLSITMKYTDARERVISGLRRVSKPGLRVYSKSNRIPRVLGGLGVAVISTSKGLMSDREARRRRMGGEILCYVW
;
A
#
# COMPACT_ATOMS: atom_id res chain seq x y z
N MET A 1 -7.86 3.78 -25.20
CA MET A 1 -7.08 4.28 -24.06
C MET A 1 -7.25 3.34 -22.87
N THR A 2 -6.18 2.77 -22.42
CA THR A 2 -6.23 1.88 -21.26
C THR A 2 -6.24 2.70 -19.97
N MET A 3 -7.14 2.34 -19.07
CA MET A 3 -7.12 2.93 -17.73
C MET A 3 -5.91 2.42 -16.96
N THR A 4 -5.18 3.35 -16.36
CA THR A 4 -4.02 3.00 -15.52
C THR A 4 -4.43 2.99 -14.07
N ASP A 5 -3.92 2.02 -13.33
CA ASP A 5 -4.11 1.94 -11.88
C ASP A 5 -2.73 1.83 -11.23
N PRO A 6 -2.11 2.97 -10.87
CA PRO A 6 -0.78 2.96 -10.26
C PRO A 6 -0.73 2.20 -8.94
N VAL A 7 -1.81 2.22 -8.17
CA VAL A 7 -1.86 1.48 -6.89
C VAL A 7 -1.88 -0.02 -7.16
N ALA A 8 -2.67 -0.49 -8.12
CA ALA A 8 -2.70 -1.89 -8.49
C ALA A 8 -1.33 -2.37 -8.99
N ASP A 9 -0.65 -1.56 -9.80
CA ASP A 9 0.70 -1.85 -10.28
C ASP A 9 1.68 -1.98 -9.11
N MET A 10 1.63 -1.05 -8.16
CA MET A 10 2.46 -1.10 -6.96
C MET A 10 2.21 -2.38 -6.16
N LEU A 11 0.94 -2.72 -5.92
CA LEU A 11 0.59 -3.94 -5.18
C LEU A 11 1.07 -5.19 -5.90
N THR A 12 0.97 -5.23 -7.22
CA THR A 12 1.47 -6.35 -8.03
C THR A 12 2.97 -6.50 -7.93
N ARG A 13 3.71 -5.38 -8.02
CA ARG A 13 5.17 -5.40 -7.88
C ARG A 13 5.60 -5.88 -6.50
N ILE A 14 4.94 -5.40 -5.45
CA ILE A 14 5.21 -5.85 -4.07
C ILE A 14 4.88 -7.32 -3.93
N ARG A 15 3.74 -7.76 -4.45
CA ARG A 15 3.32 -9.17 -4.39
C ARG A 15 4.33 -10.09 -5.07
N ASN A 16 4.78 -9.71 -6.26
CA ASN A 16 5.74 -10.51 -7.02
C ASN A 16 7.11 -10.59 -6.30
N ALA A 17 7.58 -9.45 -5.77
CA ALA A 17 8.82 -9.42 -5.00
C ALA A 17 8.71 -10.27 -3.73
N ASN A 18 7.57 -10.22 -3.07
CA ASN A 18 7.31 -10.99 -1.85
C ASN A 18 7.30 -12.50 -2.14
N GLN A 19 6.64 -12.92 -3.23
CA GLN A 19 6.60 -14.32 -3.61
C GLN A 19 7.98 -14.85 -4.00
N ALA A 20 8.78 -14.05 -4.69
CA ALA A 20 10.13 -14.42 -5.11
C ALA A 20 11.19 -14.21 -4.02
N MET A 21 10.80 -13.74 -2.85
CA MET A 21 11.70 -13.44 -1.73
C MET A 21 12.78 -12.42 -2.12
N HIS A 22 12.45 -11.44 -2.95
CA HIS A 22 13.38 -10.36 -3.32
C HIS A 22 13.57 -9.41 -2.14
N GLU A 23 14.78 -8.90 -1.97
CA GLU A 23 15.09 -7.94 -0.89
C GLU A 23 14.51 -6.56 -1.15
N GLY A 24 14.34 -6.20 -2.41
CA GLY A 24 13.81 -4.90 -2.77
C GLY A 24 13.01 -4.91 -4.05
N VAL A 25 12.26 -3.85 -4.25
CA VAL A 25 11.49 -3.61 -5.46
C VAL A 25 11.50 -2.12 -5.76
N ALA A 26 11.60 -1.77 -7.04
CA ALA A 26 11.63 -0.37 -7.50
C ALA A 26 10.51 -0.13 -8.50
N MET A 27 10.02 1.10 -8.52
CA MET A 27 8.94 1.51 -9.41
C MET A 27 8.97 3.02 -9.62
N PRO A 28 8.33 3.53 -10.68
CA PRO A 28 8.15 4.97 -10.80
C PRO A 28 7.38 5.51 -9.59
N SER A 29 7.83 6.62 -9.03
CA SER A 29 7.25 7.21 -7.83
C SER A 29 6.02 8.07 -8.15
N SER A 30 5.16 8.23 -7.15
CA SER A 30 4.09 9.21 -7.13
C SER A 30 3.79 9.55 -5.68
N LYS A 31 3.09 10.66 -5.46
CA LYS A 31 2.73 11.07 -4.09
C LYS A 31 1.91 9.99 -3.37
N GLN A 32 0.96 9.38 -4.09
CA GLN A 32 0.11 8.34 -3.52
C GLN A 32 0.91 7.09 -3.18
N LYS A 33 1.83 6.66 -4.06
CA LYS A 33 2.70 5.51 -3.81
C LYS A 33 3.61 5.72 -2.62
N VAL A 34 4.18 6.91 -2.48
CA VAL A 34 5.03 7.26 -1.32
C VAL A 34 4.21 7.21 -0.04
N ALA A 35 3.00 7.78 -0.05
CA ALA A 35 2.13 7.75 1.12
C ALA A 35 1.76 6.31 1.51
N LEU A 36 1.48 5.47 0.52
CA LEU A 36 1.18 4.06 0.76
C LEU A 36 2.40 3.31 1.32
N ALA A 37 3.59 3.55 0.79
CA ALA A 37 4.83 2.97 1.31
C ALA A 37 5.07 3.38 2.76
N GLY A 38 4.84 4.64 3.09
CA GLY A 38 4.96 5.15 4.46
C GLY A 38 4.01 4.43 5.41
N LEU A 39 2.78 4.21 4.99
CA LEU A 39 1.78 3.49 5.78
C LEU A 39 2.19 2.03 5.98
N LEU A 40 2.65 1.37 4.93
CA LEU A 40 3.12 -0.03 5.02
C LEU A 40 4.31 -0.15 5.98
N LYS A 41 5.22 0.82 5.96
CA LYS A 41 6.35 0.87 6.90
C LYS A 41 5.86 1.02 8.34
N ASP A 42 4.96 1.98 8.58
CA ASP A 42 4.44 2.26 9.91
C ASP A 42 3.68 1.05 10.49
N GLU A 43 2.99 0.30 9.63
CA GLU A 43 2.26 -0.90 10.04
C GLU A 43 3.16 -2.15 10.11
N GLY A 44 4.44 -2.02 9.78
CA GLY A 44 5.41 -3.10 9.92
C GLY A 44 5.44 -4.11 8.80
N TYR A 45 4.91 -3.79 7.63
CA TYR A 45 4.88 -4.71 6.49
C TYR A 45 6.12 -4.62 5.61
N ILE A 46 6.83 -3.50 5.63
CA ILE A 46 8.10 -3.33 4.92
C ILE A 46 9.14 -2.74 5.88
N VAL A 47 10.41 -2.88 5.54
CA VAL A 47 11.50 -2.35 6.36
C VAL A 47 11.61 -0.85 6.19
N ASP A 48 11.70 -0.39 4.94
CA ASP A 48 11.91 1.01 4.62
C ASP A 48 11.62 1.28 3.15
N PHE A 49 11.64 2.54 2.78
CA PHE A 49 11.53 2.97 1.39
C PHE A 49 12.34 4.25 1.19
N SER A 50 12.71 4.51 -0.06
CA SER A 50 13.41 5.73 -0.44
C SER A 50 12.95 6.20 -1.81
N VAL A 51 13.06 7.51 -2.04
CA VAL A 51 12.74 8.12 -3.34
C VAL A 51 14.02 8.73 -3.87
N THR A 52 14.42 8.34 -5.08
CA THR A 52 15.65 8.82 -5.71
C THR A 52 15.38 9.27 -7.14
N ASN A 53 16.19 10.20 -7.62
CA ASN A 53 16.24 10.56 -9.03
C ASN A 53 17.32 9.73 -9.70
N ALA A 54 16.92 8.89 -10.65
CA ALA A 54 17.89 8.16 -11.46
C ALA A 54 18.40 9.07 -12.58
N ASP A 55 19.72 9.13 -12.77
CA ASP A 55 20.39 10.02 -13.71
C ASP A 55 19.94 9.85 -15.18
N ARG A 56 19.30 8.74 -15.52
CA ARG A 56 18.92 8.40 -16.88
C ARG A 56 17.43 8.17 -17.08
N THR A 57 16.62 8.33 -16.03
CA THR A 57 15.17 8.13 -16.11
C THR A 57 14.48 9.44 -15.78
N PRO A 58 13.53 9.91 -16.62
CA PRO A 58 12.72 11.05 -16.23
C PRO A 58 11.84 10.66 -15.05
N GLY A 59 11.87 11.48 -14.01
CA GLY A 59 11.05 11.28 -12.82
C GLY A 59 11.79 10.56 -11.69
N GLU A 60 11.08 10.43 -10.59
CA GLU A 60 11.61 9.84 -9.38
C GLU A 60 11.31 8.34 -9.32
N VAL A 61 12.18 7.59 -8.66
CA VAL A 61 12.03 6.16 -8.46
C VAL A 61 11.79 5.89 -6.98
N LEU A 62 10.72 5.17 -6.68
CA LEU A 62 10.43 4.67 -5.34
C LEU A 62 11.04 3.29 -5.20
N SER A 63 11.91 3.12 -4.21
CA SER A 63 12.54 1.85 -3.88
C SER A 63 12.05 1.38 -2.52
N ILE A 64 11.58 0.15 -2.44
CA ILE A 64 11.04 -0.44 -1.22
C ILE A 64 11.93 -1.58 -0.79
N THR A 65 12.32 -1.60 0.48
CA THR A 65 13.04 -2.71 1.09
C THR A 65 12.01 -3.65 1.72
N MET A 66 11.93 -4.86 1.18
CA MET A 66 10.98 -5.87 1.63
C MET A 66 11.37 -6.42 3.00
N LYS A 67 10.38 -6.92 3.73
CA LYS A 67 10.57 -7.43 5.09
C LYS A 67 10.24 -8.91 5.16
N TYR A 68 11.11 -9.66 5.80
CA TYR A 68 10.93 -11.08 6.06
C TYR A 68 11.30 -11.35 7.52
N THR A 69 10.82 -12.46 8.06
CA THR A 69 11.19 -12.87 9.42
C THR A 69 12.62 -13.43 9.44
N ASP A 70 13.19 -13.61 10.63
CA ASP A 70 14.51 -14.22 10.78
C ASP A 70 14.55 -15.65 10.24
N ALA A 71 13.41 -16.34 10.25
CA ALA A 71 13.25 -17.68 9.66
C ALA A 71 13.01 -17.63 8.14
N ARG A 72 13.15 -16.45 7.51
CA ARG A 72 12.91 -16.19 6.09
C ARG A 72 11.50 -16.51 5.65
N GLU A 73 10.54 -16.19 6.49
CA GLU A 73 9.14 -16.26 6.17
C GLU A 73 8.62 -14.88 5.75
N ARG A 74 7.62 -14.87 4.89
CA ARG A 74 7.01 -13.63 4.40
C ARG A 74 6.23 -12.95 5.52
N VAL A 75 6.44 -11.65 5.69
CA VAL A 75 5.65 -10.83 6.62
C VAL A 75 4.31 -10.48 5.98
N ILE A 76 4.31 -10.16 4.68
CA ILE A 76 3.08 -9.91 3.94
C ILE A 76 2.50 -11.24 3.49
N SER A 77 1.28 -11.56 3.95
CA SER A 77 0.56 -12.76 3.52
C SER A 77 -0.30 -12.51 2.31
N GLY A 78 -0.84 -11.31 2.17
CA GLY A 78 -1.67 -10.98 1.01
C GLY A 78 -1.86 -9.49 0.82
N LEU A 79 -2.20 -9.13 -0.42
CA LEU A 79 -2.49 -7.77 -0.86
C LEU A 79 -3.69 -7.83 -1.79
N ARG A 80 -4.68 -6.99 -1.58
CA ARG A 80 -5.87 -6.96 -2.42
C ARG A 80 -6.28 -5.54 -2.74
N ARG A 81 -6.38 -5.23 -4.04
CA ARG A 81 -6.95 -3.96 -4.50
C ARG A 81 -8.46 -3.99 -4.30
N VAL A 82 -9.03 -2.97 -3.66
CA VAL A 82 -10.47 -2.87 -3.41
C VAL A 82 -11.10 -1.87 -4.37
N SER A 83 -10.81 -0.59 -4.20
CA SER A 83 -11.31 0.45 -5.10
C SER A 83 -10.50 0.47 -6.39
N LYS A 84 -11.18 0.54 -7.53
CA LYS A 84 -10.54 0.52 -8.86
C LYS A 84 -11.01 1.71 -9.66
N PRO A 85 -10.25 2.16 -10.70
CA PRO A 85 -10.67 3.30 -11.51
C PRO A 85 -12.08 3.19 -12.09
N GLY A 86 -12.51 1.99 -12.47
CA GLY A 86 -13.85 1.75 -13.01
C GLY A 86 -14.90 1.40 -11.96
N LEU A 87 -14.49 1.20 -10.70
CA LEU A 87 -15.40 0.80 -9.63
C LEU A 87 -14.86 1.29 -8.30
N ARG A 88 -15.21 2.53 -7.94
CA ARG A 88 -14.75 3.13 -6.69
C ARG A 88 -15.56 2.61 -5.50
N VAL A 89 -14.88 2.35 -4.39
CA VAL A 89 -15.48 1.84 -3.17
C VAL A 89 -15.21 2.81 -2.04
N TYR A 90 -16.26 3.34 -1.43
CA TYR A 90 -16.19 4.30 -0.32
C TYR A 90 -16.83 3.73 0.92
N SER A 91 -16.43 4.22 2.08
CA SER A 91 -17.03 3.85 3.35
C SER A 91 -17.11 5.04 4.29
N LYS A 92 -18.17 5.07 5.08
CA LYS A 92 -18.28 6.00 6.22
C LYS A 92 -17.42 5.49 7.37
N SER A 93 -17.00 6.38 8.26
CA SER A 93 -16.09 6.05 9.37
C SER A 93 -16.60 4.91 10.26
N ASN A 94 -17.91 4.78 10.43
CA ASN A 94 -18.52 3.76 11.27
C ASN A 94 -18.77 2.43 10.54
N ARG A 95 -18.42 2.34 9.26
CA ARG A 95 -18.63 1.13 8.43
C ARG A 95 -17.37 0.64 7.75
N ILE A 96 -16.22 1.15 8.14
CA ILE A 96 -14.94 0.72 7.58
C ILE A 96 -14.71 -0.76 7.94
N PRO A 97 -14.49 -1.63 6.94
CA PRO A 97 -14.30 -3.05 7.22
C PRO A 97 -13.01 -3.33 7.98
N ARG A 98 -13.00 -4.42 8.72
CA ARG A 98 -11.80 -4.92 9.37
C ARG A 98 -11.24 -6.08 8.54
N VAL A 99 -9.95 -6.06 8.31
CA VAL A 99 -9.27 -7.12 7.56
C VAL A 99 -8.84 -8.20 8.53
N LEU A 100 -9.28 -9.44 8.31
CA LEU A 100 -8.97 -10.59 9.18
C LEU A 100 -9.22 -10.28 10.66
N GLY A 101 -10.39 -9.72 10.98
CA GLY A 101 -10.76 -9.41 12.36
C GLY A 101 -9.88 -8.37 13.04
N GLY A 102 -9.15 -7.55 12.26
CA GLY A 102 -8.26 -6.52 12.78
C GLY A 102 -6.79 -6.88 12.73
N LEU A 103 -6.44 -8.09 12.29
CA LEU A 103 -5.04 -8.50 12.13
C LEU A 103 -4.39 -7.86 10.91
N GLY A 104 -5.16 -7.60 9.86
CA GLY A 104 -4.69 -6.90 8.68
C GLY A 104 -5.06 -5.43 8.71
N VAL A 105 -4.77 -4.73 7.62
CA VAL A 105 -4.97 -3.29 7.48
C VAL A 105 -5.75 -3.00 6.21
N ALA A 106 -6.78 -2.16 6.33
CA ALA A 106 -7.40 -1.52 5.17
C ALA A 106 -6.78 -0.13 5.02
N VAL A 107 -6.38 0.21 3.81
CA VAL A 107 -5.81 1.52 3.50
C VAL A 107 -6.93 2.42 3.01
N ILE A 108 -7.16 3.52 3.72
CA ILE A 108 -8.25 4.45 3.44
C ILE A 108 -7.69 5.76 2.94
N SER A 109 -8.19 6.23 1.79
CA SER A 109 -7.86 7.54 1.25
C SER A 109 -8.90 8.54 1.77
N THR A 110 -8.48 9.44 2.64
CA THR A 110 -9.34 10.45 3.25
C THR A 110 -8.98 11.84 2.75
N SER A 111 -9.78 12.83 3.12
CA SER A 111 -9.49 14.24 2.82
C SER A 111 -8.18 14.72 3.44
N LYS A 112 -7.65 14.01 4.44
CA LYS A 112 -6.38 14.32 5.10
C LYS A 112 -5.26 13.35 4.73
N GLY A 113 -5.41 12.61 3.63
CA GLY A 113 -4.41 11.70 3.13
C GLY A 113 -4.72 10.24 3.39
N LEU A 114 -3.75 9.38 3.09
CA LEU A 114 -3.89 7.94 3.32
C LEU A 114 -3.70 7.63 4.80
N MET A 115 -4.52 6.74 5.31
CA MET A 115 -4.39 6.26 6.68
C MET A 115 -4.90 4.83 6.79
N SER A 116 -4.54 4.16 7.89
CA SER A 116 -5.08 2.83 8.18
C SER A 116 -6.54 2.93 8.58
N ASP A 117 -7.27 1.81 8.47
CA ASP A 117 -8.65 1.72 8.94
C ASP A 117 -8.77 2.07 10.42
N ARG A 118 -7.81 1.64 11.23
CA ARG A 118 -7.78 1.93 12.66
C ARG A 118 -7.68 3.44 12.92
N GLU A 119 -6.78 4.11 12.20
CA GLU A 119 -6.62 5.56 12.33
C GLU A 119 -7.85 6.32 11.82
N ALA A 120 -8.42 5.88 10.71
CA ALA A 120 -9.63 6.49 10.14
C ALA A 120 -10.81 6.36 11.12
N ARG A 121 -10.97 5.20 11.75
CA ARG A 121 -12.01 5.01 12.78
C ARG A 121 -11.77 5.91 13.98
N ARG A 122 -10.51 6.00 14.45
CA ARG A 122 -10.15 6.85 15.58
C ARG A 122 -10.46 8.31 15.32
N ARG A 123 -10.18 8.78 14.11
CA ARG A 123 -10.44 10.17 13.69
C ARG A 123 -11.86 10.39 13.19
N ARG A 124 -12.67 9.35 13.13
CA ARG A 124 -14.04 9.39 12.60
C ARG A 124 -14.10 9.92 11.18
N MET A 125 -13.18 9.48 10.34
CA MET A 125 -13.06 9.87 8.95
C MET A 125 -13.41 8.69 8.04
N GLY A 126 -14.31 8.93 7.10
CA GLY A 126 -14.56 8.00 6.02
C GLY A 126 -13.72 8.34 4.80
N GLY A 127 -13.77 7.49 3.79
CA GLY A 127 -13.05 7.73 2.55
C GLY A 127 -13.11 6.55 1.61
N GLU A 128 -12.23 6.59 0.62
CA GLU A 128 -12.10 5.53 -0.37
C GLU A 128 -11.26 4.38 0.18
N ILE A 129 -11.77 3.17 0.09
CA ILE A 129 -11.02 1.98 0.49
C ILE A 129 -10.12 1.58 -0.66
N LEU A 130 -8.82 1.84 -0.57
CA LEU A 130 -7.88 1.56 -1.65
C LEU A 130 -7.54 0.09 -1.76
N CYS A 131 -7.14 -0.52 -0.65
CA CYS A 131 -6.68 -1.91 -0.66
C CYS A 131 -6.67 -2.50 0.74
N TYR A 132 -6.52 -3.82 0.79
CA TYR A 132 -6.28 -4.55 2.03
C TYR A 132 -4.87 -5.14 2.00
N VAL A 133 -4.22 -5.16 3.17
CA VAL A 133 -2.90 -5.78 3.38
C VAL A 133 -2.99 -6.63 4.64
N TRP A 134 -2.45 -7.83 4.58
CA TRP A 134 -2.41 -8.71 5.77
C TRP A 134 -1.22 -9.66 5.73
#